data_b63795408486a1ad7a18049c843b00e6
#
_entry.id   b63795408486a1ad7a18049c843b00e6
#
_cell.length_a   1.000
_cell.length_b   1.000
_cell.length_c   1.000
_cell.angle_alpha   90.00
_cell.angle_beta   90.00
_cell.angle_gamma   90.00
#
_symmetry.space_group_name_H-M   'P 1'
#
loop_
_entity.id
_entity.type
_entity.pdbx_description
1 polymer ?
#
loop_
_entity_poly.entity_id
_entity_poly.type
_entity_poly.pdbx_seq_one_letter_code
_entity_poly.pdbx_strand_id
1 'polypeptide(L)'
;GKAGAWTLTASDGKQIYTAAAKALNNAGKGTGTWTISIDANGLATVASTDTNYGRILYNVNSPRFMNYTSATNATMLLPSIYRLEVSSARQSGIVTDLTTLQDGDKVVVFNPSVKKAMSATAVATYYRAGVDVTLDAANKLTGYGNTELWTLGIKDGKYTFTTADNKKLSMGASFASIPLDDVNTQWTITAAATEGCFYIKNAVRGNALKWYSDKGNFSSQKSVSTADEALFAQQLYLVVDDGGSDQPSAGLPKPGDQVVIY
;
A
#
# COMPACT_ATOMS: atom_id res chain seq x y z
N GLY A 1 6.94 -30.69 8.89
CA GLY A 1 6.60 -30.37 10.27
C GLY A 1 5.20 -30.79 10.60
N LYS A 2 4.93 -31.12 11.86
CA LYS A 2 3.54 -31.33 12.31
C LYS A 2 2.77 -30.05 12.09
N ALA A 3 1.54 -30.14 11.56
CA ALA A 3 0.66 -29.00 11.44
C ALA A 3 0.56 -28.28 12.79
N GLY A 4 0.89 -26.99 12.86
CA GLY A 4 0.85 -26.17 14.06
C GLY A 4 2.14 -26.09 14.89
N ALA A 5 3.28 -26.62 14.42
CA ALA A 5 4.57 -26.41 15.09
C ALA A 5 5.35 -25.27 14.40
N TRP A 6 5.82 -24.30 15.20
CA TRP A 6 6.53 -23.10 14.78
C TRP A 6 7.97 -23.13 15.28
N THR A 7 8.86 -22.48 14.54
CA THR A 7 10.18 -22.08 15.04
C THR A 7 10.21 -20.58 15.22
N LEU A 8 10.81 -20.12 16.30
CA LEU A 8 11.05 -18.70 16.58
C LEU A 8 12.52 -18.42 16.33
N THR A 9 12.82 -17.46 15.46
CA THR A 9 14.20 -17.05 15.16
C THR A 9 14.36 -15.59 15.54
N ALA A 10 15.38 -15.27 16.33
CA ALA A 10 15.69 -13.88 16.68
C ALA A 10 16.29 -13.12 15.49
N SER A 11 16.36 -11.78 15.59
CA SER A 11 16.89 -10.92 14.52
C SER A 11 18.35 -11.21 14.14
N ASP A 12 19.11 -11.85 15.03
CA ASP A 12 20.49 -12.30 14.78
C ASP A 12 20.58 -13.66 14.04
N GLY A 13 19.44 -14.20 13.59
CA GLY A 13 19.34 -15.48 12.89
C GLY A 13 19.34 -16.70 13.81
N LYS A 14 19.44 -16.53 15.13
CA LYS A 14 19.48 -17.68 16.06
C LYS A 14 18.08 -18.10 16.46
N GLN A 15 17.83 -19.40 16.41
CA GLN A 15 16.57 -20.00 16.84
C GLN A 15 16.44 -19.99 18.36
N ILE A 16 15.22 -19.81 18.86
CA ILE A 16 14.89 -19.82 20.29
C ILE A 16 14.49 -21.23 20.70
N TYR A 17 15.15 -21.73 21.75
CA TYR A 17 14.96 -23.05 22.35
C TYR A 17 14.57 -22.92 23.81
N THR A 18 14.04 -24.01 24.37
CA THR A 18 13.86 -24.20 25.81
C THR A 18 14.25 -25.60 26.22
N ALA A 19 15.03 -25.72 27.30
CA ALA A 19 15.54 -27.02 27.82
C ALA A 19 14.94 -27.38 29.18
N ALA A 20 14.24 -26.42 29.82
CA ALA A 20 13.54 -26.56 31.10
C ALA A 20 12.63 -25.37 31.32
N ALA A 21 11.82 -25.37 32.37
CA ALA A 21 11.12 -24.15 32.81
C ALA A 21 12.15 -23.08 33.18
N LYS A 22 11.89 -21.83 32.77
CA LYS A 22 12.78 -20.65 32.95
C LYS A 22 14.16 -20.80 32.26
N ALA A 23 14.22 -21.49 31.13
CA ALA A 23 15.48 -21.80 30.43
C ALA A 23 15.39 -21.53 28.91
N LEU A 24 14.85 -20.37 28.51
CA LEU A 24 14.96 -19.92 27.11
C LEU A 24 16.42 -19.72 26.75
N ASN A 25 16.81 -20.21 25.56
CA ASN A 25 18.18 -20.06 25.06
C ASN A 25 18.19 -19.99 23.54
N ASN A 26 19.30 -19.52 22.98
CA ASN A 26 19.60 -19.53 21.54
C ASN A 26 20.81 -20.41 21.21
N ALA A 27 21.18 -21.33 22.10
CA ALA A 27 22.35 -22.22 21.99
C ALA A 27 21.98 -23.59 21.42
N GLY A 28 20.80 -23.81 20.91
CA GLY A 28 20.33 -25.06 20.34
C GLY A 28 20.04 -26.16 21.39
N LYS A 29 19.88 -25.78 22.67
CA LYS A 29 19.62 -26.75 23.73
C LYS A 29 18.13 -26.92 23.97
N GLY A 30 17.66 -28.17 23.92
CA GLY A 30 16.27 -28.54 24.21
C GLY A 30 15.36 -28.47 23.00
N THR A 31 14.11 -28.12 23.21
CA THR A 31 13.05 -28.02 22.18
C THR A 31 13.00 -26.63 21.56
N GLY A 32 13.13 -26.54 20.24
CA GLY A 32 13.07 -25.30 19.47
C GLY A 32 11.76 -25.14 18.67
N THR A 33 10.75 -25.94 18.98
CA THR A 33 9.45 -25.90 18.32
C THR A 33 8.37 -25.48 19.30
N TRP A 34 7.42 -24.70 18.81
CA TRP A 34 6.41 -24.01 19.58
C TRP A 34 5.02 -24.20 18.97
N THR A 35 4.00 -24.22 19.77
CA THR A 35 2.60 -24.01 19.35
C THR A 35 2.22 -22.57 19.62
N ILE A 36 1.46 -21.98 18.71
CA ILE A 36 0.97 -20.60 18.86
C ILE A 36 -0.54 -20.60 18.68
N SER A 37 -1.24 -19.97 19.62
CA SER A 37 -2.66 -19.63 19.49
C SER A 37 -2.90 -18.21 19.96
N ILE A 38 -3.85 -17.50 19.36
CA ILE A 38 -4.22 -16.12 19.72
C ILE A 38 -5.70 -16.15 20.10
N ASP A 39 -6.04 -15.58 21.24
CA ASP A 39 -7.42 -15.49 21.71
C ASP A 39 -8.17 -14.29 21.08
N ALA A 40 -9.46 -14.16 21.40
CA ALA A 40 -10.30 -13.07 20.89
C ALA A 40 -9.87 -11.67 21.36
N ASN A 41 -9.02 -11.58 22.40
CA ASN A 41 -8.47 -10.32 22.90
C ASN A 41 -7.09 -9.98 22.30
N GLY A 42 -6.58 -10.81 21.40
CA GLY A 42 -5.26 -10.63 20.79
C GLY A 42 -4.09 -11.14 21.63
N LEU A 43 -4.37 -11.83 22.74
CA LEU A 43 -3.31 -12.39 23.59
C LEU A 43 -2.86 -13.76 23.05
N ALA A 44 -1.55 -13.95 22.99
CA ALA A 44 -0.95 -15.15 22.42
C ALA A 44 -0.51 -16.14 23.49
N THR A 45 -0.83 -17.40 23.26
CA THR A 45 -0.21 -18.53 23.96
C THR A 45 0.87 -19.10 23.05
N VAL A 46 2.14 -18.88 23.42
CA VAL A 46 3.33 -19.43 22.74
C VAL A 46 3.90 -20.51 23.65
N ALA A 47 3.54 -21.76 23.39
CA ALA A 47 3.91 -22.88 24.24
C ALA A 47 4.92 -23.79 23.57
N SER A 48 5.88 -24.33 24.35
CA SER A 48 6.76 -25.38 23.88
C SER A 48 5.97 -26.61 23.44
N THR A 49 6.41 -27.26 22.37
CA THR A 49 5.83 -28.55 21.98
C THR A 49 6.20 -29.68 22.95
N ASP A 50 7.20 -29.47 23.80
CA ASP A 50 7.40 -30.25 25.01
C ASP A 50 6.63 -29.63 26.17
N THR A 51 5.56 -30.29 26.58
CA THR A 51 4.60 -29.76 27.58
C THR A 51 5.23 -29.53 28.96
N ASN A 52 6.36 -30.16 29.25
CA ASN A 52 7.10 -29.99 30.52
C ASN A 52 7.75 -28.61 30.62
N TYR A 53 7.93 -27.90 29.50
CA TYR A 53 8.69 -26.65 29.46
C TYR A 53 7.80 -25.40 29.51
N GLY A 54 6.48 -25.57 29.45
CA GLY A 54 5.51 -24.50 29.60
C GLY A 54 5.42 -23.56 28.39
N ARG A 55 5.09 -22.31 28.64
CA ARG A 55 4.83 -21.28 27.64
C ARG A 55 5.58 -19.99 27.94
N ILE A 56 5.76 -19.15 26.93
CA ILE A 56 6.36 -17.81 27.09
C ILE A 56 5.37 -16.90 27.81
N LEU A 57 5.79 -16.33 28.91
CA LEU A 57 5.06 -15.28 29.66
C LEU A 57 6.00 -14.12 29.98
N TYR A 58 5.42 -12.93 30.09
CA TYR A 58 6.11 -11.78 30.65
C TYR A 58 5.97 -11.77 32.17
N ASN A 59 7.07 -11.68 32.88
CA ASN A 59 7.08 -11.61 34.35
C ASN A 59 7.23 -10.15 34.78
N VAL A 60 6.16 -9.56 35.32
CA VAL A 60 6.12 -8.17 35.77
C VAL A 60 7.10 -7.90 36.92
N ASN A 61 7.21 -8.85 37.87
CA ASN A 61 8.09 -8.70 39.03
C ASN A 61 9.60 -8.85 38.71
N SER A 62 9.91 -9.43 37.55
CA SER A 62 11.27 -9.54 37.03
C SER A 62 11.18 -9.31 35.52
N PRO A 63 11.16 -8.06 35.07
CA PRO A 63 10.76 -7.66 33.71
C PRO A 63 11.54 -8.40 32.63
N ARG A 64 10.94 -9.50 32.13
CA ARG A 64 11.49 -10.33 31.06
C ARG A 64 10.47 -11.31 30.52
N PHE A 65 10.64 -11.69 29.28
CA PHE A 65 10.01 -12.89 28.73
C PHE A 65 10.82 -14.13 29.06
N MET A 66 10.13 -15.16 29.47
CA MET A 66 10.74 -16.48 29.76
C MET A 66 9.66 -17.55 29.64
N ASN A 67 10.04 -18.82 29.46
CA ASN A 67 9.08 -19.90 29.48
C ASN A 67 8.78 -20.29 30.93
N TYR A 68 7.49 -20.40 31.24
CA TYR A 68 6.98 -20.74 32.57
C TYR A 68 5.91 -21.82 32.48
N THR A 69 5.90 -22.69 33.50
CA THR A 69 4.84 -23.69 33.70
C THR A 69 3.69 -23.13 34.58
N SER A 70 3.87 -21.94 35.14
CA SER A 70 2.90 -21.26 36.00
C SER A 70 1.61 -20.88 35.24
N ALA A 71 0.51 -20.74 35.95
CA ALA A 71 -0.70 -20.10 35.45
C ALA A 71 -0.49 -18.61 35.18
N THR A 72 -1.30 -18.05 34.29
CA THR A 72 -1.37 -16.59 34.09
C THR A 72 -2.04 -15.92 35.29
N ASN A 73 -1.54 -14.74 35.65
CA ASN A 73 -2.10 -13.90 36.70
C ASN A 73 -1.64 -12.44 36.47
N ALA A 74 -1.91 -11.53 37.39
CA ALA A 74 -1.57 -10.13 37.29
C ALA A 74 -0.05 -9.84 37.12
N THR A 75 0.82 -10.80 37.42
CA THR A 75 2.28 -10.65 37.32
C THR A 75 2.93 -11.60 36.29
N MET A 76 2.14 -12.50 35.71
CA MET A 76 2.56 -13.48 34.70
C MET A 76 1.64 -13.37 33.50
N LEU A 77 2.00 -12.50 32.57
CA LEU A 77 1.14 -12.04 31.48
C LEU A 77 1.41 -12.83 30.19
N LEU A 78 0.35 -13.08 29.42
CA LEU A 78 0.49 -13.56 28.04
C LEU A 78 1.06 -12.45 27.18
N PRO A 79 1.94 -12.78 26.21
CA PRO A 79 2.38 -11.82 25.19
C PRO A 79 1.29 -11.51 24.18
N SER A 80 1.41 -10.40 23.49
CA SER A 80 0.78 -10.16 22.20
C SER A 80 1.80 -10.39 21.09
N ILE A 81 1.37 -10.90 19.95
CA ILE A 81 2.22 -11.07 18.75
C ILE A 81 1.72 -10.09 17.70
N TYR A 82 2.59 -9.20 17.27
CA TYR A 82 2.36 -8.30 16.14
C TYR A 82 3.17 -8.78 14.96
N ARG A 83 2.54 -8.88 13.81
CA ARG A 83 3.26 -9.08 12.56
C ARG A 83 4.09 -7.82 12.29
N LEU A 84 5.41 -7.99 12.21
CA LEU A 84 6.25 -6.93 11.69
C LEU A 84 6.03 -6.91 10.17
N GLU A 85 5.21 -6.02 9.70
CA GLU A 85 5.22 -5.65 8.31
C GLU A 85 6.53 -4.90 8.08
N VAL A 86 7.56 -5.61 7.62
CA VAL A 86 8.75 -4.96 7.05
C VAL A 86 8.24 -4.29 5.80
N SER A 87 7.88 -3.05 5.96
CA SER A 87 7.44 -2.21 4.88
C SER A 87 8.66 -1.88 4.00
N SER A 88 9.02 -2.80 3.09
CA SER A 88 9.24 -2.41 1.72
C SER A 88 7.88 -2.14 1.07
N ALA A 89 6.83 -1.92 1.88
CA ALA A 89 5.51 -1.53 1.45
C ALA A 89 5.69 -0.21 0.72
N ARG A 90 5.42 -0.25 -0.57
CA ARG A 90 5.31 0.95 -1.39
C ARG A 90 4.42 1.91 -0.59
N GLN A 91 4.93 3.09 -0.32
CA GLN A 91 4.18 4.10 0.41
C GLN A 91 3.40 4.96 -0.58
N SER A 92 2.25 5.46 -0.14
CA SER A 92 1.55 6.50 -0.87
C SER A 92 2.46 7.71 -1.04
N GLY A 93 2.53 8.26 -2.24
CA GLY A 93 3.41 9.40 -2.51
C GLY A 93 3.46 9.80 -3.98
N ILE A 94 4.14 10.91 -4.24
CA ILE A 94 4.39 11.40 -5.60
C ILE A 94 5.24 10.38 -6.35
N VAL A 95 4.80 9.98 -7.52
CA VAL A 95 5.54 9.13 -8.44
C VAL A 95 6.57 9.99 -9.16
N THR A 96 7.84 9.69 -8.95
CA THR A 96 8.98 10.33 -9.65
C THR A 96 9.62 9.40 -10.67
N ASP A 97 9.43 8.10 -10.51
CA ASP A 97 9.92 7.05 -11.40
C ASP A 97 8.79 6.11 -11.80
N LEU A 98 8.44 6.08 -13.09
CA LEU A 98 7.38 5.26 -13.63
C LEU A 98 7.66 3.75 -13.53
N THR A 99 8.94 3.35 -13.40
CA THR A 99 9.31 1.94 -13.23
C THR A 99 8.87 1.35 -11.90
N THR A 100 8.54 2.20 -10.93
CA THR A 100 8.00 1.79 -9.63
C THR A 100 6.52 1.44 -9.67
N LEU A 101 5.81 1.84 -10.71
CA LEU A 101 4.38 1.54 -10.88
C LEU A 101 4.16 0.07 -11.27
N GLN A 102 3.10 -0.50 -10.76
CA GLN A 102 2.69 -1.89 -11.00
C GLN A 102 1.26 -1.94 -11.57
N ASP A 103 0.99 -3.01 -12.31
CA ASP A 103 -0.38 -3.31 -12.76
C ASP A 103 -1.30 -3.47 -11.56
N GLY A 104 -2.45 -2.81 -11.59
CA GLY A 104 -3.40 -2.77 -10.48
C GLY A 104 -3.18 -1.66 -9.46
N ASP A 105 -2.12 -0.85 -9.57
CA ASP A 105 -1.91 0.29 -8.68
C ASP A 105 -3.07 1.29 -8.74
N LYS A 106 -3.36 1.89 -7.59
CA LYS A 106 -4.27 3.03 -7.52
C LYS A 106 -3.48 4.33 -7.55
N VAL A 107 -3.86 5.24 -8.42
CA VAL A 107 -3.22 6.56 -8.53
C VAL A 107 -4.25 7.68 -8.57
N VAL A 108 -3.84 8.85 -8.11
CA VAL A 108 -4.52 10.12 -8.41
C VAL A 108 -3.70 10.83 -9.49
N VAL A 109 -4.36 11.21 -10.58
CA VAL A 109 -3.79 12.08 -11.62
C VAL A 109 -4.14 13.51 -11.28
N PHE A 110 -3.18 14.38 -11.08
CA PHE A 110 -3.47 15.77 -10.77
C PHE A 110 -2.53 16.75 -11.46
N ASN A 111 -3.01 17.95 -11.68
CA ASN A 111 -2.21 19.05 -12.19
C ASN A 111 -1.72 19.92 -11.03
N PRO A 112 -0.41 19.98 -10.75
CA PRO A 112 0.13 20.68 -9.59
C PRO A 112 0.05 22.20 -9.72
N SER A 113 0.06 22.76 -10.94
CA SER A 113 0.03 24.22 -11.17
C SER A 113 -1.32 24.85 -10.77
N VAL A 114 -2.40 24.09 -10.90
CA VAL A 114 -3.76 24.52 -10.56
C VAL A 114 -4.34 23.75 -9.36
N LYS A 115 -3.59 22.79 -8.81
CA LYS A 115 -3.99 21.97 -7.65
C LYS A 115 -5.33 21.25 -7.87
N LYS A 116 -5.52 20.68 -9.07
CA LYS A 116 -6.74 19.95 -9.44
C LYS A 116 -6.42 18.49 -9.74
N ALA A 117 -7.11 17.57 -9.08
CA ALA A 117 -7.12 16.16 -9.41
C ALA A 117 -8.20 15.87 -10.45
N MET A 118 -7.90 14.96 -11.36
CA MET A 118 -8.85 14.51 -12.39
C MET A 118 -9.84 13.51 -11.79
N SER A 119 -11.11 13.87 -11.81
CA SER A 119 -12.21 13.04 -11.35
C SER A 119 -12.79 12.19 -12.48
N ALA A 120 -13.34 11.02 -12.15
CA ALA A 120 -14.19 10.24 -13.03
C ALA A 120 -15.52 10.92 -13.34
N THR A 121 -15.89 11.94 -12.56
CA THR A 121 -17.13 12.72 -12.75
C THR A 121 -17.09 13.45 -14.10
N ALA A 122 -18.16 13.32 -14.88
CA ALA A 122 -18.28 13.96 -16.17
C ALA A 122 -18.63 15.46 -16.03
N VAL A 123 -18.03 16.28 -16.89
CA VAL A 123 -18.48 17.63 -17.20
C VAL A 123 -18.96 17.62 -18.65
N ALA A 124 -20.20 18.00 -18.89
CA ALA A 124 -20.83 17.98 -20.23
C ALA A 124 -20.61 16.61 -20.96
N THR A 125 -20.70 15.51 -20.25
CA THR A 125 -20.55 14.12 -20.72
C THR A 125 -19.13 13.73 -21.17
N TYR A 126 -18.39 14.63 -21.80
CA TYR A 126 -17.18 14.32 -22.57
C TYR A 126 -15.87 14.71 -21.89
N TYR A 127 -15.93 15.46 -20.80
CA TYR A 127 -14.77 15.99 -20.08
C TYR A 127 -14.76 15.46 -18.65
N ARG A 128 -13.63 15.60 -17.97
CA ARG A 128 -13.51 15.17 -16.56
C ARG A 128 -13.44 16.37 -15.65
N ALA A 129 -14.20 16.32 -14.57
CA ALA A 129 -14.16 17.36 -13.53
C ALA A 129 -12.77 17.43 -12.88
N GLY A 130 -12.43 18.60 -12.36
CA GLY A 130 -11.29 18.81 -11.49
C GLY A 130 -11.73 19.04 -10.05
N VAL A 131 -11.13 18.33 -9.12
CA VAL A 131 -11.38 18.46 -7.67
C VAL A 131 -10.17 19.09 -7.02
N ASP A 132 -10.41 20.01 -6.08
CA ASP A 132 -9.32 20.66 -5.35
C ASP A 132 -8.54 19.67 -4.49
N VAL A 133 -7.22 19.67 -4.64
CA VAL A 133 -6.31 18.86 -3.85
C VAL A 133 -5.21 19.71 -3.26
N THR A 134 -4.65 19.24 -2.15
CA THR A 134 -3.55 19.90 -1.47
C THR A 134 -2.45 18.90 -1.21
N LEU A 135 -1.21 19.25 -1.55
CA LEU A 135 -0.01 18.52 -1.19
C LEU A 135 0.57 19.19 0.05
N ASP A 136 0.71 18.46 1.14
CA ASP A 136 1.28 18.99 2.38
C ASP A 136 2.83 19.02 2.35
N ALA A 137 3.44 19.50 3.43
CA ALA A 137 4.89 19.58 3.55
C ALA A 137 5.59 18.21 3.59
N ALA A 138 4.86 17.14 3.85
CA ALA A 138 5.34 15.75 3.81
C ALA A 138 5.08 15.08 2.45
N ASN A 139 4.67 15.85 1.42
CA ASN A 139 4.25 15.36 0.11
C ASN A 139 3.06 14.39 0.15
N LYS A 140 2.19 14.50 1.16
CA LYS A 140 0.94 13.76 1.22
C LYS A 140 -0.16 14.55 0.51
N LEU A 141 -0.79 13.92 -0.47
CA LEU A 141 -1.93 14.49 -1.20
C LEU A 141 -3.22 14.28 -0.40
N THR A 142 -4.03 15.34 -0.29
CA THR A 142 -5.33 15.34 0.37
C THR A 142 -6.37 16.03 -0.48
N GLY A 143 -7.67 15.85 -0.16
CA GLY A 143 -8.78 16.47 -0.88
C GLY A 143 -9.34 15.63 -2.02
N TYR A 144 -8.78 14.44 -2.30
CA TYR A 144 -9.33 13.49 -3.28
C TYR A 144 -10.22 12.45 -2.58
N GLY A 145 -11.13 11.86 -3.36
CA GLY A 145 -12.00 10.76 -2.94
C GLY A 145 -11.95 9.59 -3.93
N ASN A 146 -12.91 8.69 -3.84
CA ASN A 146 -12.97 7.49 -4.70
C ASN A 146 -13.13 7.82 -6.19
N THR A 147 -13.70 8.96 -6.53
CA THR A 147 -13.90 9.40 -7.92
C THR A 147 -12.61 9.91 -8.57
N GLU A 148 -11.58 10.24 -7.79
CA GLU A 148 -10.26 10.67 -8.27
C GLU A 148 -9.25 9.52 -8.26
N LEU A 149 -9.62 8.35 -7.72
CA LEU A 149 -8.79 7.16 -7.74
C LEU A 149 -8.95 6.40 -9.05
N TRP A 150 -7.82 6.19 -9.72
CA TRP A 150 -7.75 5.44 -10.96
C TRP A 150 -6.90 4.18 -10.73
N THR A 151 -7.45 3.02 -11.09
CA THR A 151 -6.66 1.79 -11.14
C THR A 151 -5.87 1.75 -12.44
N LEU A 152 -4.56 1.60 -12.35
CA LEU A 152 -3.68 1.46 -13.50
C LEU A 152 -3.74 0.04 -14.05
N GLY A 153 -3.88 -0.09 -15.38
CA GLY A 153 -3.46 -1.28 -16.09
C GLY A 153 -2.16 -0.97 -16.83
N ILE A 154 -1.17 -1.84 -16.75
CA ILE A 154 0.13 -1.67 -17.41
C ILE A 154 0.40 -2.86 -18.33
N LYS A 155 0.50 -2.58 -19.62
CA LYS A 155 0.80 -3.60 -20.63
C LYS A 155 1.63 -3.03 -21.78
N ASP A 156 2.74 -3.67 -22.11
CA ASP A 156 3.62 -3.31 -23.22
C ASP A 156 4.04 -1.83 -23.22
N GLY A 157 4.36 -1.28 -22.02
CA GLY A 157 4.75 0.12 -21.83
C GLY A 157 3.62 1.13 -22.02
N LYS A 158 2.38 0.66 -22.09
CA LYS A 158 1.18 1.51 -22.16
C LYS A 158 0.35 1.35 -20.89
N TYR A 159 -0.40 2.39 -20.58
CA TYR A 159 -1.21 2.52 -19.39
C TYR A 159 -2.69 2.60 -19.72
N THR A 160 -3.54 2.05 -18.86
CA THR A 160 -4.97 2.31 -18.82
C THR A 160 -5.32 2.87 -17.45
N PHE A 161 -6.29 3.78 -17.40
CA PHE A 161 -6.82 4.36 -16.17
C PHE A 161 -8.28 3.90 -16.03
N THR A 162 -8.56 3.12 -15.02
CA THR A 162 -9.86 2.47 -14.81
C THR A 162 -10.48 2.97 -13.51
N THR A 163 -11.75 3.31 -13.55
CA THR A 163 -12.53 3.73 -12.38
C THR A 163 -12.97 2.54 -11.53
N ALA A 164 -13.49 2.77 -10.33
CA ALA A 164 -14.00 1.73 -9.45
C ALA A 164 -15.16 0.91 -10.05
N ASP A 165 -15.94 1.51 -10.97
CA ASP A 165 -17.03 0.86 -11.72
C ASP A 165 -16.57 0.27 -13.07
N ASN A 166 -15.25 0.01 -13.22
CA ASN A 166 -14.61 -0.62 -14.37
C ASN A 166 -14.73 0.14 -15.71
N LYS A 167 -15.02 1.43 -15.68
CA LYS A 167 -14.97 2.28 -16.87
C LYS A 167 -13.57 2.81 -17.11
N LYS A 168 -13.16 2.93 -18.36
CA LYS A 168 -11.80 3.34 -18.71
C LYS A 168 -11.77 4.77 -19.24
N LEU A 169 -10.76 5.54 -18.80
CA LEU A 169 -10.44 6.80 -19.43
C LEU A 169 -10.09 6.56 -20.89
N SER A 170 -10.84 7.16 -21.78
CA SER A 170 -10.76 6.93 -23.21
C SER A 170 -10.59 8.22 -23.99
N MET A 171 -10.38 8.08 -25.28
CA MET A 171 -10.45 9.20 -26.22
C MET A 171 -11.31 8.82 -27.40
N GLY A 172 -12.33 9.63 -27.65
CA GLY A 172 -13.23 9.41 -28.77
C GLY A 172 -12.50 9.35 -30.14
N ALA A 173 -13.11 8.68 -31.10
CA ALA A 173 -12.50 8.48 -32.41
C ALA A 173 -12.26 9.81 -33.17
N SER A 174 -13.09 10.82 -32.95
CA SER A 174 -13.08 12.06 -33.75
C SER A 174 -12.72 13.32 -32.95
N PHE A 175 -13.07 13.39 -31.66
CA PHE A 175 -12.92 14.59 -30.84
C PHE A 175 -11.77 14.49 -29.83
N ALA A 176 -11.32 15.62 -29.33
CA ALA A 176 -10.30 15.71 -28.26
C ALA A 176 -10.87 15.48 -26.85
N SER A 177 -12.08 14.99 -26.75
CA SER A 177 -12.76 14.65 -25.51
C SER A 177 -12.16 13.41 -24.86
N ILE A 178 -12.33 13.30 -23.53
CA ILE A 178 -11.86 12.19 -22.71
C ILE A 178 -13.03 11.52 -21.96
N PRO A 179 -13.96 10.86 -22.66
CA PRO A 179 -15.06 10.13 -22.03
C PRO A 179 -14.56 8.91 -21.26
N LEU A 180 -15.49 8.22 -20.60
CA LEU A 180 -15.26 6.90 -20.01
C LEU A 180 -15.95 5.85 -20.88
N ASP A 181 -15.20 5.21 -21.76
CA ASP A 181 -15.69 4.12 -22.62
C ASP A 181 -14.55 3.13 -22.98
N ASP A 182 -14.73 2.30 -24.01
CA ASP A 182 -13.76 1.30 -24.43
C ASP A 182 -12.98 1.68 -25.70
N VAL A 183 -13.10 2.92 -26.20
CA VAL A 183 -12.41 3.37 -27.42
C VAL A 183 -11.12 4.10 -27.07
N ASN A 184 -10.00 3.71 -27.68
CA ASN A 184 -8.69 4.36 -27.49
C ASN A 184 -8.33 4.55 -26.01
N THR A 185 -8.40 3.49 -25.21
CA THR A 185 -8.19 3.49 -23.75
C THR A 185 -6.74 3.44 -23.32
N GLN A 186 -5.81 3.27 -24.27
CA GLN A 186 -4.37 3.17 -23.96
C GLN A 186 -3.69 4.53 -24.00
N TRP A 187 -2.82 4.75 -23.03
CA TRP A 187 -2.08 5.99 -22.83
C TRP A 187 -0.59 5.71 -22.71
N THR A 188 0.24 6.63 -23.15
CA THR A 188 1.67 6.67 -22.87
C THR A 188 1.95 7.75 -21.84
N ILE A 189 2.90 7.50 -20.95
CA ILE A 189 3.33 8.46 -19.93
C ILE A 189 4.81 8.72 -20.17
N THR A 190 5.18 9.99 -20.33
CA THR A 190 6.57 10.43 -20.55
C THR A 190 6.88 11.62 -19.67
N ALA A 191 8.16 11.82 -19.30
CA ALA A 191 8.54 12.98 -18.52
C ALA A 191 8.11 14.29 -19.21
N ALA A 192 7.59 15.23 -18.43
CA ALA A 192 7.30 16.59 -18.86
C ALA A 192 8.55 17.48 -18.74
N ALA A 193 8.49 18.71 -19.26
CA ALA A 193 9.53 19.69 -19.03
C ALA A 193 9.59 20.15 -17.57
N THR A 194 8.43 20.20 -16.90
CA THR A 194 8.35 20.44 -15.46
C THR A 194 8.81 19.21 -14.71
N GLU A 195 9.83 19.37 -13.86
CA GLU A 195 10.42 18.28 -13.06
C GLU A 195 9.35 17.58 -12.19
N GLY A 196 9.41 16.24 -12.11
CA GLY A 196 8.48 15.42 -11.35
C GLY A 196 7.08 15.35 -11.96
N CYS A 197 6.89 15.89 -13.16
CA CYS A 197 5.62 15.84 -13.89
C CYS A 197 5.73 14.99 -15.16
N PHE A 198 4.57 14.61 -15.68
CA PHE A 198 4.46 13.75 -16.85
C PHE A 198 3.45 14.30 -17.86
N TYR A 199 3.72 14.05 -19.14
CA TYR A 199 2.71 14.14 -20.18
C TYR A 199 2.02 12.79 -20.31
N ILE A 200 0.70 12.79 -20.18
CA ILE A 200 -0.15 11.61 -20.37
C ILE A 200 -0.80 11.76 -21.74
N LYS A 201 -0.36 10.97 -22.72
CA LYS A 201 -0.80 11.07 -24.12
C LYS A 201 -1.57 9.82 -24.53
N ASN A 202 -2.70 10.02 -25.23
CA ASN A 202 -3.40 8.89 -25.81
C ASN A 202 -2.54 8.19 -26.85
N ALA A 203 -2.35 6.87 -26.71
CA ALA A 203 -1.40 6.11 -27.52
C ALA A 203 -1.80 6.02 -29.02
N VAL A 204 -3.09 6.15 -29.32
CA VAL A 204 -3.61 6.11 -30.71
C VAL A 204 -3.71 7.50 -31.32
N ARG A 205 -4.25 8.45 -30.54
CA ARG A 205 -4.57 9.79 -31.05
C ARG A 205 -3.43 10.79 -30.87
N GLY A 206 -2.49 10.51 -29.98
CA GLY A 206 -1.35 11.39 -29.65
C GLY A 206 -1.72 12.65 -28.87
N ASN A 207 -2.99 12.87 -28.53
CA ASN A 207 -3.40 14.00 -27.73
C ASN A 207 -2.93 13.82 -26.29
N ALA A 208 -2.42 14.91 -25.71
CA ALA A 208 -2.02 14.97 -24.30
C ALA A 208 -3.17 15.46 -23.42
N LEU A 209 -3.31 14.87 -22.25
CA LEU A 209 -4.17 15.33 -21.18
C LEU A 209 -3.81 16.78 -20.80
N LYS A 210 -4.81 17.64 -20.64
CA LYS A 210 -4.64 19.06 -20.31
C LYS A 210 -5.74 19.52 -19.36
N TRP A 211 -5.39 20.39 -18.40
CA TRP A 211 -6.35 21.21 -17.71
C TRP A 211 -6.74 22.43 -18.53
N TYR A 212 -8.02 22.69 -18.65
CA TYR A 212 -8.58 23.86 -19.32
C TYR A 212 -9.11 24.84 -18.29
N SER A 213 -8.33 25.88 -17.97
CA SER A 213 -8.66 26.83 -16.90
C SER A 213 -9.93 27.64 -17.19
N ASP A 214 -10.17 28.00 -18.45
CA ASP A 214 -11.36 28.74 -18.91
C ASP A 214 -12.65 27.88 -18.88
N LYS A 215 -12.52 26.56 -18.86
CA LYS A 215 -13.61 25.57 -18.81
C LYS A 215 -13.76 24.90 -17.45
N GLY A 216 -12.74 25.00 -16.60
CA GLY A 216 -12.73 24.34 -15.30
C GLY A 216 -12.76 22.81 -15.37
N ASN A 217 -12.14 22.21 -16.38
CA ASN A 217 -12.15 20.76 -16.56
C ASN A 217 -10.88 20.20 -17.19
N PHE A 218 -10.70 18.89 -17.10
CA PHE A 218 -9.72 18.15 -17.87
C PHE A 218 -10.30 17.75 -19.23
N SER A 219 -9.47 17.88 -20.25
CA SER A 219 -9.68 17.41 -21.60
C SER A 219 -8.33 17.05 -22.24
N SER A 220 -8.21 17.02 -23.55
CA SER A 220 -6.96 16.77 -24.23
C SER A 220 -6.69 17.74 -25.39
N GLN A 221 -5.42 17.87 -25.74
CA GLN A 221 -4.99 18.68 -26.90
C GLN A 221 -3.88 17.97 -27.67
N LYS A 222 -3.88 18.08 -29.00
CA LYS A 222 -2.95 17.34 -29.85
C LYS A 222 -1.50 17.78 -29.69
N SER A 223 -1.25 19.05 -29.47
CA SER A 223 0.09 19.60 -29.34
C SER A 223 0.28 20.22 -27.97
N VAL A 224 1.37 19.85 -27.30
CA VAL A 224 1.80 20.53 -26.07
C VAL A 224 2.39 21.88 -26.48
N SER A 225 1.81 22.96 -25.99
CA SER A 225 2.32 24.31 -26.18
C SER A 225 3.30 24.66 -25.06
N THR A 226 4.42 25.27 -25.38
CA THR A 226 5.38 25.78 -24.38
C THR A 226 4.77 26.86 -23.49
N ALA A 227 3.85 27.65 -24.03
CA ALA A 227 3.15 28.71 -23.27
C ALA A 227 2.19 28.15 -22.22
N ASP A 228 1.65 26.95 -22.47
CA ASP A 228 0.66 26.28 -21.59
C ASP A 228 1.23 25.01 -20.95
N GLU A 229 2.53 24.80 -21.00
CA GLU A 229 3.16 23.55 -20.57
C GLU A 229 2.70 23.08 -19.20
N ALA A 230 2.61 24.00 -18.24
CA ALA A 230 2.16 23.70 -16.88
C ALA A 230 0.74 23.11 -16.80
N LEU A 231 -0.12 23.39 -17.79
CA LEU A 231 -1.48 22.82 -17.83
C LEU A 231 -1.50 21.38 -18.39
N PHE A 232 -0.44 20.97 -19.10
CA PHE A 232 -0.24 19.60 -19.60
C PHE A 232 0.58 18.73 -18.64
N ALA A 233 1.38 19.35 -17.79
CA ALA A 233 2.25 18.67 -16.83
C ALA A 233 1.40 18.11 -15.68
N GLN A 234 1.21 16.79 -15.68
CA GLN A 234 0.44 16.09 -14.65
C GLN A 234 1.40 15.41 -13.68
N GLN A 235 1.03 15.32 -12.42
CA GLN A 235 1.67 14.43 -11.45
C GLN A 235 0.79 13.20 -11.21
N LEU A 236 1.44 12.11 -10.88
CA LEU A 236 0.82 10.88 -10.40
C LEU A 236 1.11 10.77 -8.89
N TYR A 237 0.08 10.55 -8.12
CA TYR A 237 0.20 10.23 -6.70
C TYR A 237 -0.23 8.79 -6.51
N LEU A 238 0.71 7.93 -6.13
CA LEU A 238 0.42 6.55 -5.78
C LEU A 238 -0.37 6.51 -4.48
N VAL A 239 -1.49 5.81 -4.49
CA VAL A 239 -2.26 5.52 -3.29
C VAL A 239 -2.09 4.04 -2.99
N VAL A 240 -1.32 3.74 -1.97
CA VAL A 240 -1.29 2.42 -1.39
C VAL A 240 -2.41 2.39 -0.35
N ASP A 241 -3.32 1.45 -0.47
CA ASP A 241 -4.22 1.16 0.63
C ASP A 241 -3.31 0.68 1.79
N ASP A 242 -2.86 1.62 2.60
CA ASP A 242 -2.41 1.32 3.94
C ASP A 242 -3.64 0.66 4.53
N GLY A 243 -3.69 -0.67 4.46
CA GLY A 243 -4.81 -1.42 5.02
C GLY A 243 -4.99 -0.89 6.44
N GLY A 244 -5.72 0.21 6.53
CA GLY A 244 -5.87 1.07 7.70
C GLY A 244 -6.45 0.26 8.82
N SER A 245 -5.56 -0.40 9.48
CA SER A 245 -5.74 -0.79 10.85
C SER A 245 -4.37 -0.88 11.48
N ASP A 246 -4.04 0.08 12.32
CA ASP A 246 -3.27 -0.16 13.52
C ASP A 246 -3.97 -1.21 14.43
N GLN A 247 -4.94 -1.93 13.90
CA GLN A 247 -5.49 -3.14 14.47
C GLN A 247 -4.61 -4.31 14.00
N PRO A 248 -3.92 -4.97 14.94
CA PRO A 248 -3.24 -6.23 14.63
C PRO A 248 -4.26 -7.14 13.96
N SER A 249 -3.93 -7.64 12.76
CA SER A 249 -4.79 -8.61 12.10
C SER A 249 -4.99 -9.78 13.06
N ALA A 250 -6.24 -10.00 13.51
CA ALA A 250 -6.58 -11.09 14.39
C ALA A 250 -6.43 -12.42 13.62
N GLY A 251 -5.20 -12.90 13.47
CA GLY A 251 -4.88 -14.13 12.77
C GLY A 251 -3.53 -14.67 13.21
N LEU A 252 -3.40 -16.00 13.17
CA LEU A 252 -2.10 -16.64 13.43
C LEU A 252 -1.08 -16.18 12.38
N PRO A 253 0.18 -15.90 12.78
CA PRO A 253 1.28 -15.67 11.85
C PRO A 253 1.38 -16.81 10.83
N LYS A 254 1.88 -16.52 9.64
CA LYS A 254 2.19 -17.52 8.62
C LYS A 254 3.67 -17.90 8.67
N PRO A 255 4.06 -19.11 8.20
CA PRO A 255 5.46 -19.45 8.10
C PRO A 255 6.25 -18.41 7.29
N GLY A 256 7.33 -17.88 7.87
CA GLY A 256 8.15 -16.83 7.29
C GLY A 256 7.79 -15.40 7.72
N ASP A 257 6.70 -15.19 8.40
CA ASP A 257 6.35 -13.86 8.94
C ASP A 257 7.40 -13.43 9.99
N GLN A 258 7.79 -12.16 9.91
CA GLN A 258 8.50 -11.50 10.99
C GLN A 258 7.46 -10.96 11.99
N VAL A 259 7.69 -11.22 13.27
CA VAL A 259 6.76 -10.84 14.33
C VAL A 259 7.49 -10.17 15.49
N VAL A 260 6.78 -9.29 16.19
CA VAL A 260 7.21 -8.74 17.47
C VAL A 260 6.36 -9.39 18.57
N ILE A 261 7.02 -9.94 19.57
CA ILE A 261 6.37 -10.47 20.78
C ILE A 261 6.45 -9.37 21.84
N TYR A 262 5.30 -8.83 22.18
CA TYR A 262 5.15 -7.71 23.11
C TYR A 262 4.37 -8.09 24.37
#